data_725f0a5a4b56e32e9e9f6be1e5d3f662
#
_entry.id   725f0a5a4b56e32e9e9f6be1e5d3f662
#
_cell.length_a   1.000
_cell.length_b   1.000
_cell.length_c   1.000
_cell.angle_alpha   90.00
_cell.angle_beta   90.00
_cell.angle_gamma   90.00
#
_symmetry.space_group_name_H-M   'P 1'
#
loop_
_entity.id
_entity.type
_entity.pdbx_description
1 polymer ?
#
loop_
_entity_poly.entity_id
_entity_poly.type
_entity_poly.pdbx_seq_one_letter_code
_entity_poly.pdbx_strand_id
1 'polypeptide(L)'
;MRKIVLTGGPCSGKSTALSNIKETLENLGYNVFIVSEAATDLINNDIKPFGENAISMYDFQKYVIDYQLRQERITRFKASFCKNSIIIHDRGVMDGKAYISSQEWYKLLDEMHLNENDLLNRYDEVIHLVSIACDKKELYTTQNNNARKETTEEASIMDEKTLNCYLGHHNLKVVNNSTDFNTKINIVKNHILAYLGEPSFSNKQYKFLVKLDESDLDKLYAISKISIIEQTYLKSFDDVDYKVRKKNNMNDVSCYLIKKRKNGNNEEIITSKIINKLEYSYYLGKMDTNYKTILKTRLSFKNDKDVFNLDIFDNNYAILESETTDDINKLKLPDFLKIIDNNGICLNNKEIAKIKKK
;
A
#
# COMPACT_ATOMS: atom_id res chain seq x y z
N MET A 1 6.76 11.31 13.35
CA MET A 1 7.64 10.37 12.60
C MET A 1 6.78 9.59 11.64
N ARG A 2 7.15 9.50 10.37
CA ARG A 2 6.45 8.78 9.30
C ARG A 2 7.30 7.62 8.81
N LYS A 3 6.66 6.51 8.44
CA LYS A 3 7.34 5.29 7.97
C LYS A 3 6.79 4.91 6.59
N ILE A 4 7.63 4.98 5.57
CA ILE A 4 7.27 4.77 4.18
C ILE A 4 8.10 3.60 3.64
N VAL A 5 7.49 2.70 2.90
CA VAL A 5 8.18 1.61 2.21
C VAL A 5 8.21 1.88 0.71
N LEU A 6 9.38 1.72 0.12
CA LEU A 6 9.55 1.55 -1.32
C LEU A 6 9.79 0.06 -1.60
N THR A 7 8.90 -0.58 -2.30
CA THR A 7 8.99 -2.00 -2.67
C THR A 7 8.81 -2.20 -4.18
N GLY A 8 8.97 -3.40 -4.66
CA GLY A 8 8.85 -3.77 -6.07
C GLY A 8 9.93 -4.77 -6.50
N GLY A 9 9.71 -5.40 -7.63
CA GLY A 9 10.61 -6.39 -8.21
C GLY A 9 11.99 -5.87 -8.59
N PRO A 10 12.84 -6.74 -9.16
CA PRO A 10 14.10 -6.35 -9.74
C PRO A 10 13.92 -5.27 -10.83
N CYS A 11 14.88 -4.37 -10.98
CA CYS A 11 14.85 -3.28 -11.99
C CYS A 11 13.61 -2.37 -11.95
N SER A 12 12.99 -2.19 -10.79
CA SER A 12 11.83 -1.28 -10.65
C SER A 12 12.19 0.19 -10.46
N GLY A 13 13.48 0.50 -10.18
CA GLY A 13 13.97 1.86 -9.98
C GLY A 13 13.99 2.34 -8.52
N LYS A 14 13.83 1.45 -7.53
CA LYS A 14 13.79 1.78 -6.09
C LYS A 14 14.97 2.62 -5.61
N SER A 15 16.21 2.19 -5.89
CA SER A 15 17.42 2.86 -5.40
C SER A 15 17.55 4.29 -5.94
N THR A 16 17.19 4.51 -7.21
CA THR A 16 17.16 5.85 -7.81
C THR A 16 16.07 6.71 -7.19
N ALA A 17 14.88 6.13 -6.99
CA ALA A 17 13.78 6.82 -6.32
C ALA A 17 14.17 7.22 -4.90
N LEU A 18 14.79 6.31 -4.14
CA LEU A 18 15.24 6.54 -2.77
C LEU A 18 16.19 7.75 -2.65
N SER A 19 17.20 7.82 -3.52
CA SER A 19 18.18 8.92 -3.52
C SER A 19 17.52 10.26 -3.83
N ASN A 20 16.66 10.28 -4.86
CA ASN A 20 15.96 11.50 -5.30
C ASN A 20 14.96 12.01 -4.25
N ILE A 21 14.22 11.08 -3.63
CA ILE A 21 13.26 11.40 -2.57
C ILE A 21 13.97 11.94 -1.34
N LYS A 22 15.06 11.30 -0.92
CA LYS A 22 15.86 11.74 0.24
C LYS A 22 16.29 13.20 0.08
N GLU A 23 16.93 13.53 -1.05
CA GLU A 23 17.39 14.89 -1.36
C GLU A 23 16.21 15.89 -1.33
N THR A 24 15.09 15.55 -1.97
CA THR A 24 13.91 16.42 -2.01
C THR A 24 13.37 16.70 -0.61
N LEU A 25 13.24 15.68 0.24
CA LEU A 25 12.69 15.83 1.58
C LEU A 25 13.65 16.56 2.53
N GLU A 26 14.95 16.35 2.40
CA GLU A 26 15.97 17.07 3.17
C GLU A 26 15.95 18.56 2.81
N ASN A 27 15.79 18.91 1.53
CA ASN A 27 15.62 20.28 1.07
C ASN A 27 14.34 20.97 1.60
N LEU A 28 13.31 20.18 1.92
CA LEU A 28 12.08 20.67 2.58
C LEU A 28 12.19 20.72 4.11
N GLY A 29 13.37 20.43 4.68
CA GLY A 29 13.61 20.51 6.12
C GLY A 29 13.19 19.26 6.91
N TYR A 30 12.98 18.13 6.26
CA TYR A 30 12.75 16.86 6.93
C TYR A 30 14.08 16.17 7.31
N ASN A 31 14.07 15.48 8.45
CA ASN A 31 15.15 14.58 8.84
C ASN A 31 14.84 13.19 8.27
N VAL A 32 15.57 12.78 7.22
CA VAL A 32 15.32 11.53 6.50
C VAL A 32 16.27 10.44 6.96
N PHE A 33 15.70 9.32 7.37
CA PHE A 33 16.41 8.11 7.79
C PHE A 33 16.09 6.98 6.83
N ILE A 34 17.11 6.26 6.40
CA ILE A 34 16.95 5.12 5.50
C ILE A 34 17.17 3.83 6.29
N VAL A 35 16.27 2.87 6.09
CA VAL A 35 16.49 1.46 6.45
C VAL A 35 16.89 0.75 5.17
N SER A 36 18.14 0.23 5.12
CA SER A 36 18.68 -0.45 3.96
C SER A 36 18.00 -1.80 3.71
N GLU A 37 18.16 -2.34 2.49
CA GLU A 37 17.65 -3.65 2.12
C GLU A 37 18.34 -4.75 2.91
N ALA A 38 17.65 -5.35 3.85
CA ALA A 38 18.18 -6.37 4.77
C ALA A 38 18.78 -7.58 4.05
N ALA A 39 18.15 -8.02 2.95
CA ALA A 39 18.64 -9.15 2.17
C ALA A 39 20.04 -8.86 1.55
N THR A 40 20.21 -7.67 1.00
CA THR A 40 21.51 -7.24 0.43
C THR A 40 22.59 -7.16 1.51
N ASP A 41 22.27 -6.62 2.69
CA ASP A 41 23.22 -6.55 3.80
C ASP A 41 23.66 -7.95 4.27
N LEU A 42 22.74 -8.91 4.36
CA LEU A 42 23.03 -10.29 4.75
C LEU A 42 23.89 -11.01 3.69
N ILE A 43 23.54 -10.87 2.41
CA ILE A 43 24.30 -11.47 1.29
C ILE A 43 25.75 -10.94 1.26
N ASN A 44 25.92 -9.66 1.47
CA ASN A 44 27.26 -9.03 1.53
C ASN A 44 28.09 -9.51 2.75
N ASN A 45 27.44 -10.08 3.76
CA ASN A 45 28.07 -10.73 4.91
C ASN A 45 28.09 -12.27 4.81
N ASP A 46 28.03 -12.80 3.59
CA ASP A 46 28.06 -14.25 3.27
C ASP A 46 26.91 -15.09 3.83
N ILE A 47 25.84 -14.47 4.32
CA ILE A 47 24.58 -15.15 4.69
C ILE A 47 23.68 -15.12 3.46
N LYS A 48 23.64 -16.22 2.71
CA LYS A 48 22.99 -16.26 1.38
C LYS A 48 22.30 -17.59 1.10
N PRO A 49 21.18 -17.60 0.33
CA PRO A 49 20.43 -18.84 -0.01
C PRO A 49 20.90 -19.46 -1.34
N PHE A 50 22.10 -19.14 -1.80
CA PHE A 50 22.67 -19.64 -3.07
C PHE A 50 24.19 -19.76 -2.99
N GLY A 51 24.75 -20.60 -3.89
CA GLY A 51 26.20 -20.82 -3.98
C GLY A 51 26.71 -21.81 -2.95
N GLU A 52 28.01 -21.80 -2.73
CA GLU A 52 28.69 -22.64 -1.73
C GLU A 52 28.29 -22.20 -0.32
N ASN A 53 28.02 -23.15 0.58
CA ASN A 53 27.54 -22.92 1.94
C ASN A 53 26.17 -22.20 2.01
N ALA A 54 25.31 -22.38 1.00
CA ALA A 54 23.98 -21.79 1.00
C ALA A 54 23.12 -22.33 2.15
N ILE A 55 22.40 -21.43 2.82
CA ILE A 55 21.32 -21.81 3.75
C ILE A 55 20.00 -21.98 2.99
N SER A 56 18.99 -22.61 3.61
CA SER A 56 17.68 -22.72 3.01
C SER A 56 17.06 -21.33 2.77
N MET A 57 16.19 -21.20 1.74
CA MET A 57 15.45 -19.94 1.53
C MET A 57 14.58 -19.59 2.74
N TYR A 58 14.02 -20.59 3.41
CA TYR A 58 13.26 -20.43 4.64
C TYR A 58 14.09 -19.78 5.75
N ASP A 59 15.28 -20.34 6.04
CA ASP A 59 16.18 -19.80 7.06
C ASP A 59 16.68 -18.40 6.67
N PHE A 60 16.99 -18.20 5.39
CA PHE A 60 17.40 -16.88 4.90
C PHE A 60 16.32 -15.83 5.15
N GLN A 61 15.05 -16.10 4.81
CA GLN A 61 13.97 -15.17 5.07
C GLN A 61 13.73 -14.93 6.56
N LYS A 62 13.94 -15.93 7.41
CA LYS A 62 13.91 -15.77 8.87
C LYS A 62 14.94 -14.76 9.35
N TYR A 63 16.20 -14.85 8.86
CA TYR A 63 17.25 -13.89 9.17
C TYR A 63 16.96 -12.50 8.57
N VAL A 64 16.46 -12.42 7.35
CA VAL A 64 16.07 -11.14 6.71
C VAL A 64 15.05 -10.40 7.58
N ILE A 65 14.01 -11.08 8.04
CA ILE A 65 12.96 -10.48 8.87
C ILE A 65 13.51 -10.01 10.22
N ASP A 66 14.28 -10.87 10.92
CA ASP A 66 14.87 -10.50 12.21
C ASP A 66 15.80 -9.29 12.07
N TYR A 67 16.68 -9.32 11.09
CA TYR A 67 17.63 -8.25 10.83
C TYR A 67 16.91 -6.93 10.49
N GLN A 68 15.90 -6.97 9.60
CA GLN A 68 15.12 -5.79 9.24
C GLN A 68 14.36 -5.22 10.43
N LEU A 69 13.71 -6.05 11.24
CA LEU A 69 13.02 -5.60 12.45
C LEU A 69 13.97 -4.92 13.45
N ARG A 70 15.21 -5.39 13.56
CA ARG A 70 16.26 -4.76 14.37
C ARG A 70 16.69 -3.43 13.80
N GLN A 71 16.99 -3.35 12.49
CA GLN A 71 17.34 -2.10 11.82
C GLN A 71 16.23 -1.05 11.99
N GLU A 72 14.96 -1.43 11.78
CA GLU A 72 13.82 -0.54 11.96
C GLU A 72 13.72 0.00 13.39
N ARG A 73 13.95 -0.87 14.39
CA ARG A 73 13.92 -0.46 15.80
C ARG A 73 15.01 0.55 16.12
N ILE A 74 16.25 0.32 15.66
CA ILE A 74 17.39 1.20 15.87
C ILE A 74 17.14 2.54 15.14
N THR A 75 16.71 2.50 13.89
CA THR A 75 16.44 3.69 13.09
C THR A 75 15.30 4.53 13.70
N ARG A 76 14.25 3.87 14.18
CA ARG A 76 13.15 4.55 14.89
C ARG A 76 13.62 5.23 16.16
N PHE A 77 14.47 4.56 16.94
CA PHE A 77 15.08 5.15 18.14
C PHE A 77 15.90 6.39 17.77
N LYS A 78 16.79 6.32 16.79
CA LYS A 78 17.57 7.46 16.29
C LYS A 78 16.67 8.60 15.80
N ALA A 79 15.65 8.30 15.02
CA ALA A 79 14.72 9.28 14.45
C ALA A 79 13.84 9.97 15.52
N SER A 80 13.65 9.36 16.71
CA SER A 80 12.85 9.94 17.79
C SER A 80 13.48 11.18 18.43
N PHE A 81 14.77 11.40 18.26
CA PHE A 81 15.47 12.59 18.73
C PHE A 81 15.37 13.78 17.77
N CYS A 82 14.85 13.58 16.56
CA CYS A 82 14.74 14.63 15.55
C CYS A 82 13.29 15.03 15.32
N LYS A 83 13.05 16.34 15.10
CA LYS A 83 11.75 16.84 14.64
C LYS A 83 11.56 16.50 13.17
N ASN A 84 10.31 16.45 12.70
CA ASN A 84 9.98 16.20 11.29
C ASN A 84 10.70 14.98 10.70
N SER A 85 10.76 13.88 11.45
CA SER A 85 11.47 12.68 11.04
C SER A 85 10.64 11.82 10.08
N ILE A 86 11.29 11.36 9.02
CA ILE A 86 10.76 10.40 8.04
C ILE A 86 11.71 9.22 7.97
N ILE A 87 11.18 8.01 8.04
CA ILE A 87 11.93 6.77 7.82
C ILE A 87 11.45 6.19 6.50
N ILE A 88 12.37 5.98 5.57
CA ILE A 88 12.09 5.32 4.30
C ILE A 88 12.79 3.96 4.32
N HIS A 89 12.03 2.93 4.03
CA HIS A 89 12.51 1.55 4.01
C HIS A 89 12.75 1.13 2.55
N ASP A 90 13.97 0.70 2.25
CA ASP A 90 14.26 -0.02 1.01
C ASP A 90 13.83 -1.46 1.21
N ARG A 91 12.66 -1.80 0.75
CA ARG A 91 11.81 -2.96 1.04
C ARG A 91 11.22 -2.97 2.46
N GLY A 92 10.10 -3.63 2.59
CA GLY A 92 9.43 -3.86 3.87
C GLY A 92 9.46 -5.32 4.29
N VAL A 93 9.16 -5.59 5.55
CA VAL A 93 9.18 -6.95 6.11
C VAL A 93 8.28 -7.92 5.35
N MET A 94 7.17 -7.44 4.77
CA MET A 94 6.26 -8.29 4.00
C MET A 94 6.86 -8.79 2.67
N ASP A 95 7.91 -8.17 2.14
CA ASP A 95 8.59 -8.64 0.92
C ASP A 95 9.09 -10.08 1.07
N GLY A 96 9.52 -10.49 2.26
CA GLY A 96 9.97 -11.86 2.53
C GLY A 96 8.95 -12.96 2.23
N LYS A 97 7.65 -12.63 2.32
CA LYS A 97 6.56 -13.56 1.99
C LYS A 97 6.56 -13.96 0.51
N ALA A 98 7.09 -13.12 -0.39
CA ALA A 98 7.15 -13.40 -1.82
C ALA A 98 8.10 -14.56 -2.19
N TYR A 99 9.06 -14.89 -1.31
CA TYR A 99 10.16 -15.81 -1.58
C TYR A 99 9.95 -17.22 -1.02
N ILE A 100 8.95 -17.43 -0.18
CA ILE A 100 8.62 -18.71 0.45
C ILE A 100 7.15 -19.05 0.24
N SER A 101 6.79 -20.31 0.44
CA SER A 101 5.39 -20.75 0.34
C SER A 101 4.53 -20.15 1.46
N SER A 102 3.21 -20.09 1.26
CA SER A 102 2.30 -19.62 2.29
C SER A 102 2.39 -20.47 3.57
N GLN A 103 2.60 -21.78 3.45
CA GLN A 103 2.75 -22.67 4.59
C GLN A 103 4.01 -22.34 5.39
N GLU A 104 5.14 -22.15 4.71
CA GLU A 104 6.40 -21.73 5.33
C GLU A 104 6.29 -20.34 5.96
N TRP A 105 5.59 -19.42 5.32
CA TRP A 105 5.36 -18.08 5.86
C TRP A 105 4.64 -18.11 7.21
N TYR A 106 3.53 -18.83 7.31
CA TYR A 106 2.80 -18.91 8.57
C TYR A 106 3.56 -19.68 9.65
N LYS A 107 4.30 -20.73 9.27
CA LYS A 107 5.22 -21.43 10.20
C LYS A 107 6.29 -20.46 10.74
N LEU A 108 6.89 -19.64 9.87
CA LEU A 108 7.92 -18.66 10.25
C LEU A 108 7.35 -17.60 11.20
N LEU A 109 6.15 -17.10 10.94
CA LEU A 109 5.48 -16.15 11.82
C LEU A 109 5.22 -16.74 13.21
N ASP A 110 4.78 -17.98 13.28
CA ASP A 110 4.55 -18.70 14.55
C ASP A 110 5.87 -18.87 15.33
N GLU A 111 6.93 -19.36 14.69
CA GLU A 111 8.25 -19.51 15.29
C GLU A 111 8.84 -18.18 15.80
N MET A 112 8.57 -17.09 15.14
CA MET A 112 9.06 -15.76 15.51
C MET A 112 8.09 -14.98 16.41
N HIS A 113 6.94 -15.56 16.76
CA HIS A 113 5.86 -14.91 17.50
C HIS A 113 5.40 -13.59 16.88
N LEU A 114 5.26 -13.58 15.54
CA LEU A 114 4.86 -12.41 14.75
C LEU A 114 3.43 -12.57 14.23
N ASN A 115 2.76 -11.44 14.06
CA ASN A 115 1.43 -11.37 13.48
C ASN A 115 1.49 -10.71 12.09
N GLU A 116 0.91 -11.35 11.06
CA GLU A 116 0.95 -10.83 9.68
C GLU A 116 0.30 -9.45 9.54
N ASN A 117 -0.82 -9.24 10.23
CA ASN A 117 -1.53 -7.96 10.16
C ASN A 117 -0.71 -6.83 10.79
N ASP A 118 0.02 -7.10 11.88
CA ASP A 118 0.94 -6.14 12.48
C ASP A 118 2.12 -5.83 11.57
N LEU A 119 2.64 -6.82 10.86
CA LEU A 119 3.70 -6.64 9.88
C LEU A 119 3.21 -5.81 8.68
N LEU A 120 2.03 -6.12 8.15
CA LEU A 120 1.42 -5.39 7.05
C LEU A 120 1.15 -3.92 7.41
N ASN A 121 0.62 -3.67 8.61
CA ASN A 121 0.18 -2.35 9.04
C ASN A 121 1.25 -1.53 9.79
N ARG A 122 2.49 -2.01 9.86
CA ARG A 122 3.56 -1.30 10.57
C ARG A 122 4.06 -0.05 9.86
N TYR A 123 3.74 0.10 8.58
CA TYR A 123 4.11 1.23 7.72
C TYR A 123 2.91 2.15 7.49
N ASP A 124 3.17 3.44 7.36
CA ASP A 124 2.14 4.44 7.12
C ASP A 124 1.74 4.50 5.63
N GLU A 125 2.71 4.24 4.74
CA GLU A 125 2.52 4.19 3.29
C GLU A 125 3.44 3.12 2.68
N VAL A 126 2.91 2.42 1.69
CA VAL A 126 3.67 1.46 0.87
C VAL A 126 3.55 1.87 -0.59
N ILE A 127 4.68 2.07 -1.25
CA ILE A 127 4.74 2.40 -2.67
C ILE A 127 5.44 1.26 -3.40
N HIS A 128 4.68 0.55 -4.22
CA HIS A 128 5.19 -0.51 -5.08
C HIS A 128 5.54 0.07 -6.46
N LEU A 129 6.82 0.01 -6.80
CA LEU A 129 7.32 0.38 -8.12
C LEU A 129 7.34 -0.88 -8.99
N VAL A 130 6.51 -0.92 -10.02
CA VAL A 130 6.42 -2.06 -10.95
C VAL A 130 7.76 -2.23 -11.68
N SER A 131 8.24 -3.47 -11.76
CA SER A 131 9.47 -3.81 -12.49
C SER A 131 9.31 -3.52 -14.00
N ILE A 132 10.39 -3.08 -14.65
CA ILE A 132 10.41 -2.94 -16.11
C ILE A 132 10.28 -4.30 -16.82
N ALA A 133 10.61 -5.40 -16.13
CA ALA A 133 10.42 -6.76 -16.64
C ALA A 133 8.95 -7.08 -16.96
N CYS A 134 7.99 -6.38 -16.33
CA CYS A 134 6.55 -6.61 -16.56
C CYS A 134 6.06 -6.04 -17.90
N ASP A 135 6.58 -4.84 -18.30
CA ASP A 135 5.99 -4.09 -19.40
C ASP A 135 6.99 -3.74 -20.51
N LYS A 136 8.29 -3.64 -20.20
CA LYS A 136 9.36 -3.18 -21.09
C LYS A 136 10.53 -4.15 -21.06
N LYS A 137 10.28 -5.39 -21.44
CA LYS A 137 11.23 -6.51 -21.35
C LYS A 137 12.56 -6.23 -22.06
N GLU A 138 12.53 -5.46 -23.13
CA GLU A 138 13.70 -5.06 -23.93
C GLU A 138 14.67 -4.13 -23.15
N LEU A 139 14.18 -3.43 -22.11
CA LEU A 139 14.99 -2.56 -21.27
C LEU A 139 15.52 -3.27 -20.01
N TYR A 140 15.12 -4.52 -19.79
CA TYR A 140 15.58 -5.28 -18.63
C TYR A 140 17.05 -5.65 -18.78
N THR A 141 17.87 -5.33 -17.80
CA THR A 141 19.31 -5.65 -17.79
C THR A 141 19.72 -6.18 -16.42
N THR A 142 20.57 -7.20 -16.43
CA THR A 142 21.21 -7.75 -15.23
C THR A 142 22.57 -7.14 -14.96
N GLN A 143 23.10 -6.30 -15.87
CA GLN A 143 24.45 -5.75 -15.80
C GLN A 143 24.68 -4.78 -14.62
N ASN A 144 23.62 -4.19 -14.08
CA ASN A 144 23.70 -3.21 -12.99
C ASN A 144 23.82 -3.85 -11.60
N ASN A 145 23.76 -5.18 -11.48
CA ASN A 145 23.93 -5.88 -10.20
C ASN A 145 24.37 -7.32 -10.46
N ASN A 146 25.61 -7.61 -10.11
CA ASN A 146 26.26 -8.94 -10.29
C ASN A 146 25.55 -10.08 -9.51
N ALA A 147 24.68 -9.74 -8.56
CA ALA A 147 23.90 -10.73 -7.82
C ALA A 147 22.63 -11.18 -8.56
N ARG A 148 22.30 -10.60 -9.72
CA ARG A 148 21.08 -10.90 -10.48
C ARG A 148 21.35 -11.97 -11.52
N LYS A 149 20.58 -13.05 -11.41
CA LYS A 149 20.57 -14.17 -12.37
C LYS A 149 19.17 -14.47 -12.93
N GLU A 150 18.15 -13.72 -12.47
CA GLU A 150 16.77 -13.98 -12.84
C GLU A 150 16.49 -13.60 -14.29
N THR A 151 15.73 -14.43 -14.97
CA THR A 151 15.14 -14.13 -16.28
C THR A 151 14.10 -13.01 -16.17
N THR A 152 13.71 -12.42 -17.29
CA THR A 152 12.65 -11.39 -17.34
C THR A 152 11.33 -11.93 -16.80
N GLU A 153 11.00 -13.18 -17.12
CA GLU A 153 9.80 -13.87 -16.65
C GLU A 153 9.82 -14.06 -15.13
N GLU A 154 10.91 -14.55 -14.59
CA GLU A 154 11.10 -14.73 -13.13
C GLU A 154 11.00 -13.39 -12.39
N ALA A 155 11.62 -12.33 -12.94
CA ALA A 155 11.54 -10.99 -12.38
C ALA A 155 10.11 -10.43 -12.38
N SER A 156 9.33 -10.69 -13.44
CA SER A 156 7.91 -10.29 -13.52
C SER A 156 7.06 -11.04 -12.50
N ILE A 157 7.24 -12.36 -12.36
CA ILE A 157 6.54 -13.17 -11.36
C ILE A 157 6.89 -12.70 -9.93
N MET A 158 8.15 -12.37 -9.68
CA MET A 158 8.59 -11.90 -8.37
C MET A 158 8.00 -10.52 -8.05
N ASP A 159 7.90 -9.62 -9.04
CA ASP A 159 7.25 -8.32 -8.87
C ASP A 159 5.78 -8.48 -8.46
N GLU A 160 5.06 -9.37 -9.14
CA GLU A 160 3.67 -9.66 -8.83
C GLU A 160 3.49 -10.28 -7.43
N LYS A 161 4.31 -11.26 -7.05
CA LYS A 161 4.31 -11.85 -5.72
C LYS A 161 4.57 -10.79 -4.64
N THR A 162 5.53 -9.89 -4.88
CA THR A 162 5.86 -8.80 -3.96
C THR A 162 4.68 -7.84 -3.79
N LEU A 163 4.01 -7.44 -4.87
CA LEU A 163 2.81 -6.62 -4.80
C LEU A 163 1.70 -7.30 -4.00
N ASN A 164 1.47 -8.59 -4.25
CA ASN A 164 0.43 -9.37 -3.58
C ASN A 164 0.63 -9.45 -2.06
N CYS A 165 1.89 -9.36 -1.57
CA CYS A 165 2.17 -9.32 -0.13
C CYS A 165 1.60 -8.07 0.56
N TYR A 166 1.41 -6.99 -0.17
CA TYR A 166 0.88 -5.72 0.35
C TYR A 166 -0.57 -5.45 0.00
N LEU A 167 -1.24 -6.33 -0.75
CA LEU A 167 -2.67 -6.18 -1.03
C LEU A 167 -3.45 -6.09 0.27
N GLY A 168 -4.35 -5.10 0.32
CA GLY A 168 -5.12 -4.80 1.52
C GLY A 168 -4.41 -3.89 2.53
N HIS A 169 -3.16 -3.44 2.29
CA HIS A 169 -2.59 -2.33 3.07
C HIS A 169 -3.45 -1.08 2.93
N HIS A 170 -3.62 -0.33 4.02
CA HIS A 170 -4.54 0.82 4.06
C HIS A 170 -4.13 2.00 3.16
N ASN A 171 -2.86 2.08 2.78
CA ASN A 171 -2.29 3.11 1.93
C ASN A 171 -1.23 2.49 1.00
N LEU A 172 -1.67 1.60 0.12
CA LEU A 172 -0.84 1.02 -0.94
C LEU A 172 -0.97 1.87 -2.19
N LYS A 173 0.16 2.27 -2.77
CA LYS A 173 0.28 2.94 -4.06
C LYS A 173 1.05 2.06 -5.03
N VAL A 174 0.61 1.99 -6.27
CA VAL A 174 1.30 1.26 -7.33
C VAL A 174 1.72 2.24 -8.41
N VAL A 175 3.01 2.25 -8.73
CA VAL A 175 3.58 3.11 -9.77
C VAL A 175 4.09 2.23 -10.90
N ASN A 176 3.36 2.23 -12.00
CA ASN A 176 3.64 1.43 -13.19
C ASN A 176 4.65 2.08 -14.16
N ASN A 177 4.89 1.46 -15.31
CA ASN A 177 5.84 1.93 -16.32
C ASN A 177 5.15 2.60 -17.52
N SER A 178 3.93 3.14 -17.34
CA SER A 178 3.18 3.81 -18.40
C SER A 178 3.85 5.11 -18.90
N THR A 179 4.77 5.65 -18.11
CA THR A 179 5.54 6.86 -18.41
C THR A 179 7.03 6.58 -18.59
N ASP A 180 7.81 7.61 -18.90
CA ASP A 180 9.28 7.53 -18.84
C ASP A 180 9.78 7.41 -17.39
N PHE A 181 11.05 7.05 -17.24
CA PHE A 181 11.65 6.78 -15.95
C PHE A 181 11.67 7.98 -15.00
N ASN A 182 11.98 9.18 -15.51
CA ASN A 182 12.04 10.38 -14.69
C ASN A 182 10.65 10.78 -14.19
N THR A 183 9.65 10.68 -15.05
CA THR A 183 8.24 10.89 -14.68
C THR A 183 7.80 9.86 -13.63
N LYS A 184 8.17 8.58 -13.78
CA LYS A 184 7.90 7.55 -12.78
C LYS A 184 8.47 7.92 -11.41
N ILE A 185 9.73 8.37 -11.33
CA ILE A 185 10.35 8.80 -10.08
C ILE A 185 9.63 10.03 -9.49
N ASN A 186 9.22 10.99 -10.33
CA ASN A 186 8.43 12.13 -9.89
C ASN A 186 7.06 11.73 -9.34
N ILE A 187 6.42 10.71 -9.89
CA ILE A 187 5.16 10.16 -9.37
C ILE A 187 5.37 9.61 -7.96
N VAL A 188 6.41 8.79 -7.75
CA VAL A 188 6.76 8.26 -6.41
C VAL A 188 6.98 9.39 -5.41
N LYS A 189 7.74 10.41 -5.81
CA LYS A 189 7.98 11.61 -5.00
C LYS A 189 6.67 12.32 -4.64
N ASN A 190 5.78 12.51 -5.61
CA ASN A 190 4.50 13.18 -5.40
C ASN A 190 3.57 12.41 -4.45
N HIS A 191 3.57 11.08 -4.47
CA HIS A 191 2.85 10.29 -3.48
C HIS A 191 3.31 10.61 -2.06
N ILE A 192 4.62 10.62 -1.84
CA ILE A 192 5.20 10.90 -0.53
C ILE A 192 4.89 12.33 -0.10
N LEU A 193 5.06 13.32 -0.98
CA LEU A 193 4.75 14.71 -0.69
C LEU A 193 3.27 14.89 -0.34
N ALA A 194 2.36 14.29 -1.11
CA ALA A 194 0.93 14.33 -0.82
C ALA A 194 0.61 13.71 0.56
N TYR A 195 1.24 12.57 0.88
CA TYR A 195 1.08 11.93 2.18
C TYR A 195 1.57 12.81 3.33
N LEU A 196 2.65 13.57 3.14
CA LEU A 196 3.17 14.52 4.12
C LEU A 196 2.34 15.80 4.21
N GLY A 197 1.49 16.05 3.22
CA GLY A 197 0.69 17.27 3.11
C GLY A 197 1.42 18.43 2.45
N GLU A 198 2.53 18.15 1.77
CA GLU A 198 3.27 19.08 0.95
C GLU A 198 2.58 19.30 -0.42
N PRO A 199 2.81 20.44 -1.09
CA PRO A 199 2.31 20.66 -2.45
C PRO A 199 2.80 19.56 -3.40
N SER A 200 1.88 18.90 -4.08
CA SER A 200 2.17 17.78 -4.98
C SER A 200 1.09 17.68 -6.04
N PHE A 201 1.37 17.00 -7.14
CA PHE A 201 0.32 16.61 -8.08
C PHE A 201 -0.47 15.42 -7.50
N SER A 202 -1.80 15.55 -7.45
CA SER A 202 -2.64 14.46 -6.92
C SER A 202 -2.84 13.35 -7.94
N ASN A 203 -2.91 12.11 -7.44
CA ASN A 203 -3.40 11.01 -8.27
C ASN A 203 -4.89 11.15 -8.51
N LYS A 204 -5.32 10.68 -9.66
CA LYS A 204 -6.74 10.61 -9.99
C LYS A 204 -7.34 9.35 -9.34
N GLN A 205 -8.37 9.53 -8.54
CA GLN A 205 -9.18 8.44 -8.01
C GLN A 205 -10.40 8.25 -8.91
N TYR A 206 -10.48 7.07 -9.53
CA TYR A 206 -11.63 6.69 -10.36
C TYR A 206 -12.55 5.78 -9.59
N LYS A 207 -13.86 5.98 -9.77
CA LYS A 207 -14.90 5.21 -9.12
C LYS A 207 -15.94 4.81 -10.14
N PHE A 208 -16.29 3.53 -10.13
CA PHE A 208 -17.27 2.95 -11.03
C PHE A 208 -18.34 2.23 -10.22
N LEU A 209 -19.59 2.42 -10.62
CA LEU A 209 -20.69 1.62 -10.10
C LEU A 209 -20.69 0.26 -10.80
N VAL A 210 -20.74 -0.81 -10.03
CA VAL A 210 -20.72 -2.19 -10.52
C VAL A 210 -21.97 -2.90 -10.06
N LYS A 211 -22.64 -3.60 -10.98
CA LYS A 211 -23.65 -4.59 -10.64
C LYS A 211 -22.96 -5.93 -10.45
N LEU A 212 -23.21 -6.57 -9.32
CA LEU A 212 -22.62 -7.86 -8.99
C LEU A 212 -23.64 -8.97 -9.24
N ASP A 213 -23.22 -9.98 -9.96
CA ASP A 213 -23.90 -11.25 -10.07
C ASP A 213 -23.18 -12.31 -9.20
N GLU A 214 -23.85 -13.36 -8.75
CA GLU A 214 -23.27 -14.37 -7.83
C GLU A 214 -22.00 -15.03 -8.42
N SER A 215 -22.00 -15.31 -9.73
CA SER A 215 -20.85 -15.87 -10.43
C SER A 215 -19.60 -14.98 -10.43
N ASP A 216 -19.78 -13.66 -10.32
CA ASP A 216 -18.68 -12.70 -10.26
C ASP A 216 -18.07 -12.64 -8.86
N LEU A 217 -18.88 -12.84 -7.83
CA LEU A 217 -18.42 -12.89 -6.44
C LEU A 217 -17.46 -14.04 -6.20
N ASP A 218 -17.76 -15.25 -6.71
CA ASP A 218 -16.86 -16.40 -6.54
C ASP A 218 -15.48 -16.16 -7.15
N LYS A 219 -15.43 -15.58 -8.36
CA LYS A 219 -14.18 -15.22 -9.03
C LYS A 219 -13.40 -14.17 -8.22
N LEU A 220 -14.11 -13.14 -7.73
CA LEU A 220 -13.51 -12.07 -6.94
C LEU A 220 -12.95 -12.59 -5.61
N TYR A 221 -13.68 -13.44 -4.90
CA TYR A 221 -13.21 -14.02 -3.64
C TYR A 221 -11.92 -14.84 -3.82
N ALA A 222 -11.79 -15.54 -4.95
CA ALA A 222 -10.60 -16.35 -5.24
C ALA A 222 -9.32 -15.54 -5.45
N ILE A 223 -9.43 -14.29 -5.95
CA ILE A 223 -8.27 -13.45 -6.30
C ILE A 223 -8.04 -12.28 -5.34
N SER A 224 -8.95 -12.05 -4.39
CA SER A 224 -8.95 -10.83 -3.58
C SER A 224 -8.45 -11.06 -2.15
N LYS A 225 -7.84 -10.01 -1.59
CA LYS A 225 -7.72 -9.85 -0.13
C LYS A 225 -9.02 -9.25 0.41
N ILE A 226 -9.70 -9.99 1.28
CA ILE A 226 -11.02 -9.63 1.82
C ILE A 226 -10.85 -8.84 3.12
N SER A 227 -11.64 -7.79 3.31
CA SER A 227 -11.69 -7.01 4.54
C SER A 227 -13.11 -6.51 4.82
N ILE A 228 -13.56 -6.63 6.05
CA ILE A 228 -14.80 -6.01 6.51
C ILE A 228 -14.46 -4.65 7.10
N ILE A 229 -15.07 -3.59 6.58
CA ILE A 229 -14.79 -2.21 6.95
C ILE A 229 -16.02 -1.58 7.58
N GLU A 230 -15.84 -1.10 8.80
CA GLU A 230 -16.76 -0.23 9.51
C GLU A 230 -16.18 1.20 9.50
N GLN A 231 -16.92 2.17 8.96
CA GLN A 231 -16.45 3.55 8.80
C GLN A 231 -17.45 4.54 9.37
N THR A 232 -17.01 5.37 10.31
CA THR A 232 -17.80 6.39 10.98
C THR A 232 -17.24 7.78 10.70
N TYR A 233 -18.08 8.72 10.28
CA TYR A 233 -17.71 10.11 10.08
C TYR A 233 -17.75 10.84 11.41
N LEU A 234 -16.77 11.72 11.62
CA LEU A 234 -16.65 12.54 12.82
C LEU A 234 -17.05 13.98 12.49
N LYS A 235 -17.35 14.75 13.52
CA LYS A 235 -17.58 16.20 13.38
C LYS A 235 -16.34 16.83 12.74
N SER A 236 -16.56 17.59 11.67
CA SER A 236 -15.49 18.32 10.97
C SER A 236 -14.99 19.46 11.85
N PHE A 237 -13.70 19.77 11.77
CA PHE A 237 -13.06 20.87 12.45
C PHE A 237 -12.03 21.50 11.49
N ASP A 238 -11.99 22.84 11.42
CA ASP A 238 -11.07 23.61 10.56
C ASP A 238 -11.05 23.15 9.08
N ASP A 239 -12.23 22.97 8.46
CA ASP A 239 -12.40 22.51 7.08
C ASP A 239 -11.74 21.15 6.78
N VAL A 240 -11.46 20.38 7.82
CA VAL A 240 -10.92 19.03 7.70
C VAL A 240 -12.03 18.02 8.00
N ASP A 241 -12.25 17.12 7.06
CA ASP A 241 -13.12 15.97 7.27
C ASP A 241 -12.37 14.85 8.00
N TYR A 242 -12.93 14.40 9.10
CA TYR A 242 -12.41 13.28 9.87
C TYR A 242 -13.32 12.08 9.78
N LYS A 243 -12.73 10.89 9.72
CA LYS A 243 -13.43 9.63 9.87
C LYS A 243 -12.54 8.61 10.58
N VAL A 244 -13.16 7.73 11.34
CA VAL A 244 -12.49 6.54 11.86
C VAL A 244 -12.94 5.33 11.08
N ARG A 245 -12.02 4.41 10.88
CA ARG A 245 -12.26 3.15 10.18
C ARG A 245 -11.74 2.01 11.04
N LYS A 246 -12.58 1.00 11.22
CA LYS A 246 -12.19 -0.29 11.77
C LYS A 246 -12.19 -1.29 10.63
N LYS A 247 -11.13 -2.01 10.48
CA LYS A 247 -10.93 -3.00 9.42
C LYS A 247 -10.68 -4.35 10.06
N ASN A 248 -11.54 -5.32 9.74
CA ASN A 248 -11.41 -6.71 10.16
C ASN A 248 -10.87 -7.53 8.99
N ASN A 249 -9.77 -8.23 9.20
CA ASN A 249 -9.19 -9.19 8.27
C ASN A 249 -9.21 -10.55 8.96
N MET A 250 -10.20 -11.39 8.65
CA MET A 250 -10.40 -12.73 9.25
C MET A 250 -10.21 -12.80 10.77
N ASN A 251 -8.97 -12.72 11.29
CA ASN A 251 -8.64 -12.88 12.70
C ASN A 251 -8.13 -11.60 13.38
N ASP A 252 -7.96 -10.51 12.63
CA ASP A 252 -7.29 -9.31 13.12
C ASP A 252 -8.07 -8.03 12.86
N VAL A 253 -7.98 -7.11 13.82
CA VAL A 253 -8.67 -5.82 13.80
C VAL A 253 -7.65 -4.68 13.79
N SER A 254 -7.71 -3.84 12.78
CA SER A 254 -6.94 -2.59 12.70
C SER A 254 -7.87 -1.38 12.70
N CYS A 255 -7.48 -0.35 13.44
CA CYS A 255 -8.23 0.90 13.52
C CYS A 255 -7.42 2.06 12.93
N TYR A 256 -8.11 2.95 12.23
CA TYR A 256 -7.48 4.09 11.54
C TYR A 256 -8.23 5.38 11.82
N LEU A 257 -7.48 6.46 12.01
CA LEU A 257 -7.98 7.83 11.91
C LEU A 257 -7.61 8.37 10.53
N ILE A 258 -8.60 8.75 9.75
CA ILE A 258 -8.43 9.27 8.40
C ILE A 258 -8.83 10.73 8.40
N LYS A 259 -7.95 11.58 7.85
CA LYS A 259 -8.17 13.01 7.66
C LYS A 259 -8.22 13.29 6.18
N LYS A 260 -9.19 14.08 5.75
CA LYS A 260 -9.33 14.57 4.39
C LYS A 260 -9.41 16.09 4.43
N ARG A 261 -8.51 16.75 3.75
CA ARG A 261 -8.49 18.21 3.61
C ARG A 261 -8.30 18.58 2.14
N LYS A 262 -8.64 19.80 1.78
CA LYS A 262 -8.27 20.39 0.50
C LYS A 262 -7.00 21.20 0.66
N ASN A 263 -6.11 21.15 -0.34
CA ASN A 263 -4.98 22.06 -0.43
C ASN A 263 -5.38 23.38 -1.08
N GLY A 264 -4.44 24.33 -1.20
CA GLY A 264 -4.67 25.63 -1.83
C GLY A 264 -5.13 25.57 -3.30
N ASN A 265 -4.93 24.41 -3.98
CA ASN A 265 -5.36 24.16 -5.36
C ASN A 265 -6.70 23.39 -5.43
N ASN A 266 -7.46 23.29 -4.34
CA ASN A 266 -8.69 22.49 -4.23
C ASN A 266 -8.49 20.96 -4.38
N GLU A 267 -7.28 20.46 -4.36
CA GLU A 267 -7.01 19.02 -4.43
C GLU A 267 -7.21 18.36 -3.06
N GLU A 268 -7.74 17.15 -3.06
CA GLU A 268 -8.01 16.40 -1.84
C GLU A 268 -6.76 15.66 -1.35
N ILE A 269 -6.31 16.01 -0.15
CA ILE A 269 -5.24 15.30 0.55
C ILE A 269 -5.87 14.39 1.60
N ILE A 270 -5.61 13.09 1.49
CA ILE A 270 -6.10 12.07 2.42
C ILE A 270 -4.91 11.50 3.18
N THR A 271 -4.91 11.62 4.50
CA THR A 271 -3.92 10.99 5.37
C THR A 271 -4.58 9.98 6.29
N SER A 272 -3.93 8.83 6.49
CA SER A 272 -4.41 7.76 7.37
C SER A 272 -3.36 7.46 8.44
N LYS A 273 -3.79 7.34 9.69
CA LYS A 273 -2.94 6.98 10.83
C LYS A 273 -3.56 5.79 11.54
N ILE A 274 -2.76 4.77 11.84
CA ILE A 274 -3.17 3.66 12.71
C ILE A 274 -3.35 4.19 14.13
N ILE A 275 -4.44 3.81 14.76
CA ILE A 275 -4.80 4.14 16.13
C ILE A 275 -5.12 2.87 16.91
N ASN A 276 -4.92 2.89 18.22
CA ASN A 276 -5.29 1.77 19.08
C ASN A 276 -6.80 1.72 19.35
N LYS A 277 -7.28 0.64 19.98
CA LYS A 277 -8.72 0.43 20.25
C LYS A 277 -9.30 1.50 21.19
N LEU A 278 -8.51 2.01 22.14
CA LEU A 278 -8.95 3.07 23.07
C LEU A 278 -9.11 4.40 22.34
N GLU A 279 -8.14 4.76 21.49
CA GLU A 279 -8.24 5.94 20.63
C GLU A 279 -9.44 5.84 19.69
N TYR A 280 -9.69 4.65 19.12
CA TYR A 280 -10.85 4.42 18.26
C TYR A 280 -12.16 4.66 19.01
N SER A 281 -12.31 4.12 20.23
CA SER A 281 -13.49 4.34 21.07
C SER A 281 -13.66 5.81 21.44
N TYR A 282 -12.56 6.50 21.76
CA TYR A 282 -12.59 7.95 22.02
C TYR A 282 -13.11 8.74 20.82
N TYR A 283 -12.65 8.43 19.63
CA TYR A 283 -13.11 9.08 18.40
C TYR A 283 -14.55 8.75 18.06
N LEU A 284 -15.04 7.55 18.32
CA LEU A 284 -16.46 7.22 18.13
C LEU A 284 -17.38 8.13 18.94
N GLY A 285 -16.96 8.58 20.13
CA GLY A 285 -17.69 9.57 20.92
C GLY A 285 -17.81 10.96 20.26
N LYS A 286 -17.04 11.21 19.18
CA LYS A 286 -17.06 12.45 18.40
C LYS A 286 -17.77 12.28 17.04
N MET A 287 -18.57 11.23 16.87
CA MET A 287 -19.27 10.97 15.60
C MET A 287 -20.19 12.12 15.23
N ASP A 288 -20.32 12.38 13.95
CA ASP A 288 -21.28 13.31 13.41
C ASP A 288 -22.62 12.60 13.21
N THR A 289 -23.62 13.00 13.98
CA THR A 289 -24.95 12.40 13.97
C THR A 289 -25.74 12.62 12.67
N ASN A 290 -25.25 13.46 11.76
CA ASN A 290 -25.83 13.61 10.43
C ASN A 290 -25.47 12.45 9.48
N TYR A 291 -24.56 11.58 9.88
CA TYR A 291 -24.08 10.44 9.09
C TYR A 291 -24.24 9.14 9.86
N LYS A 292 -24.73 8.10 9.18
CA LYS A 292 -24.72 6.72 9.70
C LYS A 292 -23.34 6.09 9.51
N THR A 293 -22.99 5.18 10.39
CA THR A 293 -21.83 4.31 10.18
C THR A 293 -22.04 3.44 8.94
N ILE A 294 -21.06 3.36 8.08
CA ILE A 294 -21.06 2.50 6.89
C ILE A 294 -20.40 1.18 7.24
N LEU A 295 -21.09 0.08 6.97
CA LEU A 295 -20.53 -1.27 6.94
C LEU A 295 -20.40 -1.70 5.47
N LYS A 296 -19.21 -2.20 5.09
CA LYS A 296 -18.96 -2.70 3.74
C LYS A 296 -17.91 -3.81 3.74
N THR A 297 -18.03 -4.71 2.78
CA THR A 297 -16.97 -5.67 2.46
C THR A 297 -16.09 -5.10 1.36
N ARG A 298 -14.78 -5.03 1.60
CA ARG A 298 -13.80 -4.59 0.59
C ARG A 298 -13.03 -5.79 0.07
N LEU A 299 -13.03 -5.94 -1.24
CA LEU A 299 -12.21 -6.88 -1.99
C LEU A 299 -11.09 -6.09 -2.67
N SER A 300 -9.83 -6.35 -2.26
CA SER A 300 -8.65 -5.70 -2.85
C SER A 300 -7.94 -6.71 -3.74
N PHE A 301 -7.80 -6.40 -5.03
CA PHE A 301 -7.20 -7.30 -6.02
C PHE A 301 -6.43 -6.52 -7.09
N LYS A 302 -5.56 -7.24 -7.80
CA LYS A 302 -4.85 -6.75 -8.97
C LYS A 302 -5.57 -7.21 -10.24
N ASN A 303 -5.71 -6.32 -11.21
CA ASN A 303 -6.13 -6.64 -12.57
C ASN A 303 -5.19 -5.95 -13.55
N ASP A 304 -4.53 -6.71 -14.40
CA ASP A 304 -3.45 -6.25 -15.24
C ASP A 304 -2.34 -5.55 -14.42
N LYS A 305 -2.12 -4.26 -14.60
CA LYS A 305 -1.11 -3.44 -13.89
C LYS A 305 -1.66 -2.59 -12.76
N ASP A 306 -2.97 -2.55 -12.61
CA ASP A 306 -3.64 -1.68 -11.64
C ASP A 306 -4.19 -2.48 -10.45
N VAL A 307 -4.27 -1.81 -9.29
CA VAL A 307 -4.91 -2.35 -8.10
C VAL A 307 -6.30 -1.74 -7.94
N PHE A 308 -7.25 -2.60 -7.69
CA PHE A 308 -8.64 -2.25 -7.49
C PHE A 308 -9.10 -2.58 -6.08
N ASN A 309 -9.98 -1.73 -5.56
CA ASN A 309 -10.75 -1.99 -4.35
C ASN A 309 -12.23 -2.00 -4.71
N LEU A 310 -12.88 -3.13 -4.56
CA LEU A 310 -14.32 -3.24 -4.72
C LEU A 310 -14.99 -3.19 -3.36
N ASP A 311 -15.74 -2.13 -3.11
CA ASP A 311 -16.53 -1.92 -1.91
C ASP A 311 -17.95 -2.39 -2.12
N ILE A 312 -18.34 -3.49 -1.48
CA ILE A 312 -19.68 -4.08 -1.53
C ILE A 312 -20.46 -3.55 -0.33
N PHE A 313 -21.56 -2.88 -0.61
CA PHE A 313 -22.54 -2.42 0.37
C PHE A 313 -23.73 -3.41 0.42
N ASP A 314 -24.71 -3.14 1.27
CA ASP A 314 -25.96 -3.89 1.25
C ASP A 314 -26.64 -3.68 -0.10
N ASN A 315 -26.90 -4.73 -0.85
CA ASN A 315 -27.54 -4.83 -2.17
C ASN A 315 -26.59 -5.33 -3.29
N ASN A 316 -27.15 -5.61 -4.46
CA ASN A 316 -26.44 -6.12 -5.63
C ASN A 316 -25.55 -5.09 -6.34
N TYR A 317 -25.16 -4.00 -5.68
CA TYR A 317 -24.32 -2.94 -6.22
C TYR A 317 -23.06 -2.75 -5.38
N ALA A 318 -21.97 -2.45 -6.07
CA ALA A 318 -20.70 -2.19 -5.44
C ALA A 318 -20.02 -0.98 -6.10
N ILE A 319 -19.04 -0.42 -5.42
CA ILE A 319 -18.20 0.65 -5.96
C ILE A 319 -16.81 0.09 -6.17
N LEU A 320 -16.37 0.06 -7.43
CA LEU A 320 -15.01 -0.25 -7.81
C LEU A 320 -14.18 1.03 -7.77
N GLU A 321 -13.13 1.05 -6.95
CA GLU A 321 -12.21 2.17 -6.81
C GLU A 321 -10.83 1.77 -7.34
N SER A 322 -10.20 2.64 -8.14
CA SER A 322 -8.79 2.55 -8.49
C SER A 322 -8.14 3.92 -8.35
N GLU A 323 -6.89 3.93 -7.95
CA GLU A 323 -6.07 5.14 -7.87
C GLU A 323 -4.88 4.96 -8.79
N THR A 324 -4.81 5.76 -9.84
CA THR A 324 -3.76 5.69 -10.85
C THR A 324 -3.36 7.09 -11.31
N THR A 325 -2.15 7.20 -11.83
CA THR A 325 -1.65 8.41 -12.49
C THR A 325 -2.05 8.48 -13.96
N ASP A 326 -2.50 7.35 -14.51
CA ASP A 326 -2.91 7.25 -15.90
C ASP A 326 -4.25 7.93 -16.17
N ASP A 327 -4.50 8.22 -17.43
CA ASP A 327 -5.82 8.62 -17.87
C ASP A 327 -6.80 7.45 -17.74
N ILE A 328 -8.09 7.77 -17.47
CA ILE A 328 -9.16 6.78 -17.34
C ILE A 328 -9.22 5.82 -18.54
N ASN A 329 -8.91 6.30 -19.75
CA ASN A 329 -8.92 5.51 -20.97
C ASN A 329 -7.80 4.44 -21.03
N LYS A 330 -6.79 4.53 -20.18
CA LYS A 330 -5.69 3.56 -20.05
C LYS A 330 -5.93 2.55 -18.92
N LEU A 331 -6.90 2.81 -18.06
CA LEU A 331 -7.26 1.92 -16.97
C LEU A 331 -7.99 0.69 -17.52
N LYS A 332 -7.38 -0.48 -17.35
CA LYS A 332 -7.96 -1.74 -17.81
C LYS A 332 -8.90 -2.30 -16.75
N LEU A 333 -10.17 -2.03 -16.92
CA LEU A 333 -11.21 -2.56 -16.04
C LEU A 333 -11.31 -4.08 -16.16
N PRO A 334 -11.68 -4.81 -15.08
CA PRO A 334 -11.92 -6.24 -15.14
C PRO A 334 -13.07 -6.58 -16.09
N ASP A 335 -12.80 -7.37 -17.13
CA ASP A 335 -13.78 -7.73 -18.19
C ASP A 335 -15.00 -8.51 -17.67
N PHE A 336 -14.84 -9.17 -16.51
CA PHE A 336 -15.91 -9.94 -15.88
C PHE A 336 -16.83 -9.09 -15.00
N LEU A 337 -16.53 -7.80 -14.78
CA LEU A 337 -17.37 -6.91 -14.00
C LEU A 337 -18.27 -6.06 -14.89
N LYS A 338 -19.55 -6.04 -14.56
CA LYS A 338 -20.54 -5.24 -15.27
C LYS A 338 -20.57 -3.81 -14.70
N ILE A 339 -19.87 -2.90 -15.38
CA ILE A 339 -19.88 -1.46 -15.06
C ILE A 339 -21.23 -0.87 -15.47
N ILE A 340 -21.82 -0.07 -14.58
CA ILE A 340 -23.07 0.64 -14.83
C ILE A 340 -22.77 2.12 -15.01
N ASP A 341 -23.45 2.74 -15.97
CA ASP A 341 -23.36 4.19 -16.13
C ASP A 341 -23.90 4.91 -14.88
N ASN A 342 -23.13 5.86 -14.38
CA ASN A 342 -23.36 6.49 -13.07
C ASN A 342 -24.57 7.47 -13.05
N ASN A 343 -25.47 7.46 -14.02
CA ASN A 343 -26.62 8.35 -14.21
C ASN A 343 -27.16 8.99 -12.90
N GLY A 344 -26.41 9.99 -12.36
CA GLY A 344 -26.78 10.73 -11.16
C GLY A 344 -26.55 10.04 -9.81
N ILE A 345 -25.96 8.83 -9.77
CA ILE A 345 -25.64 8.13 -8.53
C ILE A 345 -24.33 8.68 -7.95
N CYS A 346 -24.39 9.18 -6.71
CA CYS A 346 -23.20 9.64 -6.01
C CYS A 346 -22.37 8.48 -5.50
N LEU A 347 -21.15 8.36 -6.01
CA LEU A 347 -20.18 7.33 -5.60
C LEU A 347 -19.32 7.75 -4.38
N ASN A 348 -19.75 8.79 -3.66
CA ASN A 348 -19.06 9.25 -2.47
C ASN A 348 -19.63 8.57 -1.21
N ASN A 349 -18.75 7.86 -0.48
CA ASN A 349 -19.13 7.20 0.78
C ASN A 349 -19.78 8.16 1.80
N LYS A 350 -19.42 9.44 1.82
CA LYS A 350 -20.00 10.43 2.73
C LYS A 350 -21.48 10.70 2.40
N GLU A 351 -21.82 10.78 1.12
CA GLU A 351 -23.21 10.94 0.68
C GLU A 351 -24.04 9.68 0.96
N ILE A 352 -23.46 8.48 0.78
CA ILE A 352 -24.11 7.21 1.14
C ILE A 352 -24.41 7.15 2.65
N ALA A 353 -23.53 7.71 3.47
CA ALA A 353 -23.68 7.76 4.92
C ALA A 353 -24.73 8.77 5.40
N LYS A 354 -25.09 9.76 4.59
CA LYS A 354 -25.94 10.88 4.98
C LYS A 354 -27.34 10.42 5.39
N ILE A 355 -27.75 10.82 6.58
CA ILE A 355 -29.09 10.54 7.09
C ILE A 355 -30.03 11.52 6.41
N LYS A 356 -30.97 11.00 5.57
CA LYS A 356 -32.04 11.83 5.03
C LYS A 356 -32.94 12.26 6.20
N LYS A 357 -32.94 13.55 6.53
CA LYS A 357 -33.96 14.10 7.43
C LYS A 357 -35.32 13.90 6.74
N LYS A 358 -36.22 13.15 7.39
CA LYS A 358 -37.62 13.05 6.99
C LYS A 358 -38.30 14.39 7.18
#